data_0b499ff13ac13cb0861b4fb0b8ee185a
#
_entry.id   0b499ff13ac13cb0861b4fb0b8ee185a
#
_cell.length_a   1.000
_cell.length_b   1.000
_cell.length_c   1.000
_cell.angle_alpha   90.00
_cell.angle_beta   90.00
_cell.angle_gamma   90.00
#
_symmetry.space_group_name_H-M   'P 1'
#
loop_
_entity.id
_entity.type
_entity.pdbx_description
1 polymer ?
#
loop_
_entity_poly.entity_id
_entity_poly.type
_entity_poly.pdbx_seq_one_letter_code
_entity_poly.pdbx_strand_id
1 'polypeptide(L)'
;MVGHMTSRNYLLLTPGPLTTSRTVKEAMLFDSCTWDDDYNLGVVQTIRQQLVQLATPADGYTAVLLQGSGSYAVEAVLGSVIGEQGKVLIVSNGAYGARMIEMAQLMGIASTA
;
A
#
# COMPACT_ATOMS: atom_id res chain seq x y z
N MET A 1 18.40 -27.64 14.60
CA MET A 1 17.07 -28.26 14.78
C MET A 1 16.05 -27.27 14.23
N VAL A 2 15.50 -27.53 13.06
CA VAL A 2 14.38 -26.77 12.52
C VAL A 2 13.14 -27.31 13.22
N GLY A 3 12.57 -26.53 14.17
CA GLY A 3 11.37 -26.92 14.87
C GLY A 3 10.25 -27.21 13.87
N HIS A 4 9.54 -28.33 14.06
CA HIS A 4 8.30 -28.61 13.35
C HIS A 4 7.33 -27.45 13.61
N MET A 5 7.21 -26.52 12.68
CA MET A 5 6.10 -25.59 12.64
C MET A 5 4.85 -26.43 12.34
N THR A 6 4.04 -26.67 13.38
CA THR A 6 2.67 -27.16 13.16
C THR A 6 1.94 -26.04 12.42
N SER A 7 1.89 -26.12 11.09
CA SER A 7 1.23 -25.13 10.25
C SER A 7 -0.27 -25.27 10.41
N ARG A 8 -0.86 -24.52 11.38
CA ARG A 8 -2.29 -24.28 11.36
C ARG A 8 -2.60 -23.39 10.16
N ASN A 9 -3.48 -23.83 9.30
CA ASN A 9 -3.94 -23.04 8.17
C ASN A 9 -5.01 -22.04 8.68
N TYR A 10 -4.62 -20.80 8.89
CA TYR A 10 -5.53 -19.74 9.34
C TYR A 10 -6.19 -19.06 8.15
N LEU A 11 -7.49 -18.73 8.29
CA LEU A 11 -8.17 -17.78 7.43
C LEU A 11 -8.01 -16.39 8.04
N LEU A 12 -7.12 -15.60 7.49
CA LEU A 12 -6.82 -14.24 7.96
C LEU A 12 -7.64 -13.22 7.15
N LEU A 13 -8.48 -12.46 7.84
CA LEU A 13 -9.34 -11.41 7.29
C LEU A 13 -8.92 -10.02 7.76
N THR A 14 -7.63 -9.83 8.01
CA THR A 14 -7.05 -8.57 8.46
C THR A 14 -6.60 -7.71 7.27
N PRO A 15 -6.42 -6.40 7.46
CA PRO A 15 -5.86 -5.53 6.41
C PRO A 15 -4.46 -5.94 5.93
N GLY A 16 -3.73 -6.68 6.76
CA GLY A 16 -2.45 -7.31 6.48
C GLY A 16 -1.80 -7.88 7.75
N PRO A 17 -1.31 -9.12 7.66
CA PRO A 17 -1.45 -10.08 6.56
C PRO A 17 -2.88 -10.61 6.38
N LEU A 18 -3.24 -10.98 5.16
CA LEU A 18 -4.52 -11.61 4.84
C LEU A 18 -4.32 -12.94 4.09
N THR A 19 -5.32 -13.81 4.16
CA THR A 19 -5.32 -15.05 3.40
C THR A 19 -5.68 -14.76 1.95
N THR A 20 -4.74 -15.01 1.04
CA THR A 20 -4.96 -14.91 -0.41
C THR A 20 -5.43 -16.24 -1.01
N SER A 21 -6.02 -16.18 -2.19
CA SER A 21 -6.43 -17.37 -2.95
C SER A 21 -5.21 -18.23 -3.33
N ARG A 22 -5.49 -19.47 -3.70
CA ARG A 22 -4.45 -20.40 -4.19
C ARG A 22 -3.74 -19.85 -5.42
N THR A 23 -4.48 -19.28 -6.37
CA THR A 23 -3.93 -18.71 -7.60
C THR A 23 -2.98 -17.55 -7.34
N VAL A 24 -3.29 -16.69 -6.36
CA VAL A 24 -2.39 -15.60 -5.94
C VAL A 24 -1.10 -16.17 -5.33
N LYS A 25 -1.21 -17.19 -4.48
CA LYS A 25 -0.02 -17.83 -3.88
C LYS A 25 0.84 -18.53 -4.94
N GLU A 26 0.23 -19.17 -5.91
CA GLU A 26 0.95 -19.83 -7.03
C GLU A 26 1.68 -18.79 -7.89
N ALA A 27 1.08 -17.63 -8.16
CA ALA A 27 1.74 -16.54 -8.89
C ALA A 27 2.98 -16.00 -8.17
N MET A 28 3.06 -16.12 -6.84
CA MET A 28 4.22 -15.72 -6.03
C MET A 28 5.39 -16.71 -6.06
N LEU A 29 5.22 -17.87 -6.70
CA LEU A 29 6.29 -18.89 -6.84
C LEU A 29 7.22 -18.63 -8.02
N PHE A 30 6.93 -17.63 -8.83
CA PHE A 30 7.72 -17.30 -10.00
C PHE A 30 8.57 -16.05 -9.73
N ASP A 31 9.83 -16.14 -10.11
CA ASP A 31 10.70 -14.97 -10.15
C ASP A 31 10.38 -14.14 -11.38
N SER A 32 10.15 -12.86 -11.20
CA SER A 32 9.86 -11.93 -12.28
C SER A 32 11.01 -10.94 -12.44
N CYS A 33 11.37 -10.66 -13.68
CA CYS A 33 12.41 -9.68 -14.00
C CYS A 33 11.77 -8.32 -14.25
N THR A 34 12.12 -7.32 -13.41
CA THR A 34 11.62 -5.95 -13.57
C THR A 34 12.22 -5.19 -14.75
N TRP A 35 13.25 -5.75 -15.37
CA TRP A 35 13.91 -5.19 -16.56
C TRP A 35 13.26 -5.65 -17.87
N ASP A 36 12.42 -6.67 -17.82
CA ASP A 36 11.75 -7.20 -19.00
C ASP A 36 10.44 -6.46 -19.26
N ASP A 37 10.19 -6.19 -20.53
CA ASP A 37 8.95 -5.55 -20.99
C ASP A 37 7.71 -6.38 -20.65
N ASP A 38 7.80 -7.69 -20.70
CA ASP A 38 6.70 -8.60 -20.33
C ASP A 38 6.19 -8.35 -18.92
N TYR A 39 7.11 -8.18 -17.95
CA TYR A 39 6.71 -7.87 -16.59
C TYR A 39 6.26 -6.41 -16.47
N ASN A 40 7.03 -5.49 -17.01
CA ASN A 40 6.77 -4.06 -16.83
C ASN A 40 5.49 -3.62 -17.56
N LEU A 41 5.35 -3.97 -18.84
CA LEU A 41 4.19 -3.62 -19.65
C LEU A 41 3.00 -4.55 -19.39
N GLY A 42 3.24 -5.86 -19.34
CA GLY A 42 2.19 -6.86 -19.20
C GLY A 42 1.60 -6.94 -17.79
N VAL A 43 2.39 -6.76 -16.75
CA VAL A 43 1.94 -6.90 -15.35
C VAL A 43 1.79 -5.52 -14.69
N VAL A 44 2.87 -4.76 -14.58
CA VAL A 44 2.88 -3.52 -13.79
C VAL A 44 1.93 -2.46 -14.36
N GLN A 45 2.00 -2.19 -15.66
CA GLN A 45 1.12 -1.20 -16.29
C GLN A 45 -0.35 -1.65 -16.28
N THR A 46 -0.59 -2.94 -16.46
CA THR A 46 -1.95 -3.50 -16.37
C THR A 46 -2.52 -3.32 -14.96
N ILE A 47 -1.75 -3.60 -13.92
CA ILE A 47 -2.16 -3.38 -12.51
C ILE A 47 -2.46 -1.89 -12.28
N ARG A 48 -1.59 -0.99 -12.72
CA ARG A 48 -1.80 0.46 -12.57
C ARG A 48 -3.11 0.92 -13.21
N GLN A 49 -3.39 0.47 -14.42
CA GLN A 49 -4.64 0.79 -15.12
C GLN A 49 -5.86 0.25 -14.39
N GLN A 50 -5.83 -1.00 -13.94
CA GLN A 50 -6.92 -1.62 -13.20
C GLN A 50 -7.19 -0.93 -11.86
N LEU A 51 -6.14 -0.50 -11.16
CA LEU A 51 -6.29 0.26 -9.91
C LEU A 51 -6.95 1.62 -10.13
N VAL A 52 -6.60 2.32 -11.19
CA VAL A 52 -7.28 3.59 -11.55
C VAL A 52 -8.75 3.34 -11.86
N GLN A 53 -9.06 2.34 -12.69
CA GLN A 53 -10.44 1.99 -13.04
C GLN A 53 -11.28 1.59 -11.82
N LEU A 54 -10.67 0.93 -10.85
CA LEU A 54 -11.32 0.58 -9.58
C LEU A 54 -11.63 1.82 -8.72
N ALA A 55 -10.76 2.82 -8.76
CA ALA A 55 -10.86 4.00 -7.92
C ALA A 55 -11.77 5.08 -8.51
N THR A 56 -11.73 5.29 -9.83
CA THR A 56 -12.49 6.37 -10.48
C THR A 56 -12.71 6.08 -11.98
N PRO A 57 -13.88 6.46 -12.54
CA PRO A 57 -14.11 6.46 -13.96
C PRO A 57 -13.55 7.71 -14.68
N ALA A 58 -13.04 8.71 -13.94
CA ALA A 58 -12.55 9.96 -14.53
C ALA A 58 -11.15 9.79 -15.12
N ASP A 59 -10.86 10.56 -16.16
CA ASP A 59 -9.54 10.62 -16.81
C ASP A 59 -8.55 11.48 -15.99
N GLY A 60 -7.27 11.39 -16.32
CA GLY A 60 -6.20 12.20 -15.72
C GLY A 60 -5.62 11.66 -14.42
N TYR A 61 -5.99 10.46 -14.01
CA TYR A 61 -5.44 9.78 -12.82
C TYR A 61 -4.41 8.72 -13.20
N THR A 62 -3.49 8.49 -12.28
CA THR A 62 -2.52 7.40 -12.37
C THR A 62 -2.33 6.74 -11.03
N ALA A 63 -2.02 5.44 -11.02
CA ALA A 63 -1.66 4.71 -9.82
C ALA A 63 -0.15 4.71 -9.64
N VAL A 64 0.32 4.98 -8.43
CA VAL A 64 1.72 4.84 -8.02
C VAL A 64 1.83 3.62 -7.11
N LEU A 65 2.63 2.65 -7.53
CA LEU A 65 2.89 1.44 -6.74
C LEU A 65 4.11 1.66 -5.87
N LEU A 66 3.93 1.50 -4.55
CA LEU A 66 4.99 1.65 -3.56
C LEU A 66 5.24 0.32 -2.87
N GLN A 67 6.51 -0.06 -2.76
CA GLN A 67 6.91 -1.21 -1.95
C GLN A 67 6.90 -0.82 -0.48
N GLY A 68 6.09 -1.51 0.30
CA GLY A 68 6.01 -1.24 1.74
C GLY A 68 4.65 -1.60 2.32
N SER A 69 4.48 -1.23 3.59
CA SER A 69 3.21 -1.41 4.31
C SER A 69 2.20 -0.31 3.96
N GLY A 70 0.93 -0.51 4.38
CA GLY A 70 -0.08 0.55 4.29
C GLY A 70 0.32 1.82 5.06
N SER A 71 1.09 1.70 6.14
CA SER A 71 1.65 2.87 6.86
C SER A 71 2.61 3.66 5.99
N TYR A 72 3.45 2.98 5.21
CA TYR A 72 4.35 3.65 4.26
C TYR A 72 3.59 4.38 3.15
N ALA A 73 2.48 3.80 2.67
CA ALA A 73 1.64 4.48 1.70
C ALA A 73 1.00 5.76 2.26
N VAL A 74 0.56 5.76 3.53
CA VAL A 74 0.05 6.96 4.21
C VAL A 74 1.13 8.04 4.33
N GLU A 75 2.34 7.66 4.74
CA GLU A 75 3.50 8.55 4.83
C GLU A 75 3.83 9.17 3.47
N ALA A 76 3.86 8.34 2.42
CA ALA A 76 4.10 8.80 1.06
C ALA A 76 3.03 9.80 0.57
N VAL A 77 1.76 9.59 0.90
CA VAL A 77 0.67 10.54 0.59
C VAL A 77 0.89 11.86 1.33
N LEU A 78 1.11 11.83 2.64
CA LEU A 78 1.35 13.04 3.43
C LEU A 78 2.49 13.87 2.85
N GLY A 79 3.63 13.23 2.55
CA GLY A 79 4.80 13.90 2.00
C GLY A 79 4.67 14.36 0.55
N SER A 80 3.71 13.81 -0.21
CA SER A 80 3.55 14.14 -1.64
C SER A 80 2.50 15.21 -1.91
N VAL A 81 1.42 15.25 -1.09
CA VAL A 81 0.27 16.12 -1.39
C VAL A 81 0.24 17.40 -0.57
N ILE A 82 1.02 17.47 0.51
CA ILE A 82 1.06 18.64 1.39
C ILE A 82 2.32 19.44 1.06
N GLY A 83 2.14 20.61 0.47
CA GLY A 83 3.25 21.51 0.17
C GLY A 83 3.94 22.05 1.42
N GLU A 84 5.11 22.68 1.26
CA GLU A 84 5.96 23.19 2.36
C GLU A 84 5.22 24.09 3.35
N GLN A 85 4.23 24.85 2.89
CA GLN A 85 3.40 25.72 3.73
C GLN A 85 2.01 25.15 3.98
N GLY A 86 1.79 23.90 3.59
CA GLY A 86 0.52 23.22 3.73
C GLY A 86 0.24 22.82 5.18
N LYS A 87 -1.04 22.60 5.46
CA LYS A 87 -1.52 22.10 6.75
C LYS A 87 -2.53 20.99 6.52
N VAL A 88 -2.42 19.91 7.28
CA VAL A 88 -3.35 18.77 7.20
C VAL A 88 -4.30 18.77 8.39
N LEU A 89 -5.59 18.52 8.12
CA LEU A 89 -6.59 18.19 9.14
C LEU A 89 -6.70 16.66 9.23
N ILE A 90 -6.47 16.12 10.42
CA ILE A 90 -6.54 14.68 10.67
C ILE A 90 -7.69 14.40 11.63
N VAL A 91 -8.78 13.83 11.11
CA VAL A 91 -9.90 13.39 11.94
C VAL A 91 -9.56 12.01 12.51
N SER A 92 -9.21 11.95 13.78
CA SER A 92 -8.77 10.72 14.45
C SER A 92 -9.89 10.13 15.29
N ASN A 93 -10.22 8.86 14.99
CA ASN A 93 -11.17 8.07 15.77
C ASN A 93 -10.53 6.80 16.38
N GLY A 94 -9.20 6.70 16.39
CA GLY A 94 -8.49 5.53 16.91
C GLY A 94 -7.01 5.50 16.56
N ALA A 95 -6.39 4.33 16.73
CA ALA A 95 -4.94 4.13 16.63
C ALA A 95 -4.34 4.56 15.29
N TYR A 96 -5.04 4.37 14.17
CA TYR A 96 -4.54 4.76 12.85
C TYR A 96 -4.49 6.28 12.69
N GLY A 97 -5.52 7.00 13.16
CA GLY A 97 -5.52 8.46 13.17
C GLY A 97 -4.42 9.02 14.07
N ALA A 98 -4.24 8.47 15.27
CA ALA A 98 -3.16 8.84 16.19
C ALA A 98 -1.79 8.66 15.53
N ARG A 99 -1.57 7.53 14.85
CA ARG A 99 -0.33 7.28 14.10
C ARG A 99 -0.12 8.28 12.96
N MET A 100 -1.19 8.67 12.26
CA MET A 100 -1.09 9.67 11.19
C MET A 100 -0.69 11.04 11.71
N ILE A 101 -1.18 11.42 12.90
CA ILE A 101 -0.77 12.65 13.60
C ILE A 101 0.73 12.61 13.92
N GLU A 102 1.20 11.49 14.48
CA GLU A 102 2.61 11.27 14.78
C GLU A 102 3.48 11.36 13.52
N MET A 103 3.07 10.71 12.43
CA MET A 103 3.76 10.80 11.14
C MET A 103 3.88 12.25 10.65
N ALA A 104 2.78 13.01 10.66
CA ALA A 104 2.79 14.40 10.25
C ALA A 104 3.76 15.24 11.11
N GLN A 105 3.80 15.02 12.42
CA GLN A 105 4.73 15.67 13.33
C GLN A 105 6.18 15.34 13.03
N LEU A 106 6.51 14.05 12.84
CA LEU A 106 7.86 13.59 12.53
C LEU A 106 8.36 14.11 11.17
N MET A 107 7.45 14.27 10.22
CA MET A 107 7.75 14.84 8.89
C MET A 107 7.79 16.38 8.90
N GLY A 108 7.54 17.04 10.02
CA GLY A 108 7.50 18.51 10.11
C GLY A 108 6.28 19.13 9.41
N ILE A 109 5.23 18.35 9.15
CA ILE A 109 4.01 18.83 8.50
C ILE A 109 3.08 19.43 9.54
N ALA A 110 2.67 20.69 9.33
CA ALA A 110 1.69 21.34 10.19
C ALA A 110 0.38 20.57 10.17
N SER A 111 -0.15 20.22 11.35
CA SER A 111 -1.37 19.44 11.46
C SER A 111 -2.34 20.00 12.50
N THR A 112 -3.62 19.71 12.32
CA THR A 112 -4.69 19.86 13.30
C THR A 112 -5.40 18.53 13.44
N ALA A 113 -5.69 18.11 14.68
CA ALA A 113 -6.40 16.87 14.99
C ALA A 113 -7.68 17.18 15.76
#